data_6b340be202ad3a5897267ca6e48d5bc5
#
_entry.id   6b340be202ad3a5897267ca6e48d5bc5
#
_cell.length_a   1.000
_cell.length_b   1.000
_cell.length_c   1.000
_cell.angle_alpha   90.00
_cell.angle_beta   90.00
_cell.angle_gamma   90.00
#
_symmetry.space_group_name_H-M   'P 1'
#
loop_
_entity.id
_entity.type
_entity.pdbx_description
1 polymer ?
#
loop_
_entity_poly.entity_id
_entity_poly.type
_entity_poly.pdbx_seq_one_letter_code
_entity_poly.pdbx_strand_id
1 'polypeptide(L)'
;LYLIMPDRFANGNPNNDIVPGMLENKVDRNEQYGRHGGDLKGIEDHLDYLEDLGVTAIWLNPTQENDMPEGSYHGYAITDYFQVDRRYGSNEDFLRMVDKAHEKGLKVVMDMIFNHCGSHNFLFSDKPSKDWFNFKSEYVGTSYKTASVQDVHASDYEYKIAVDGWFTQAMPDFNQRNHHVARFLIQSSIWWIEYAGINGIRQDTHPYADYDCMSRWCKEVNDEYPNFNIVGETWLNSNVLVSFWQKDSKLAAPRNSNLKTVMDFPLMDPM
;
A
#
# COMPACT_ATOMS: atom_id res chain seq x y z
N LEU A 1 1.59 -16.02 -7.42
CA LEU A 1 1.78 -14.57 -7.18
C LEU A 1 3.28 -14.24 -7.20
N TYR A 2 3.67 -13.22 -7.95
CA TYR A 2 5.06 -12.77 -8.09
C TYR A 2 5.16 -11.30 -7.68
N LEU A 3 5.98 -10.99 -6.67
CA LEU A 3 6.23 -9.62 -6.21
C LEU A 3 7.25 -8.95 -7.13
N ILE A 4 6.92 -7.75 -7.58
CA ILE A 4 7.81 -6.88 -8.35
C ILE A 4 7.99 -5.55 -7.63
N MET A 5 9.25 -5.20 -7.38
CA MET A 5 9.63 -3.83 -7.05
C MET A 5 9.99 -3.13 -8.38
N PRO A 6 9.15 -2.20 -8.89
CA PRO A 6 9.33 -1.63 -10.23
C PRO A 6 10.72 -1.07 -10.45
N ASP A 7 11.22 -0.27 -9.52
CA ASP A 7 12.55 0.35 -9.60
C ASP A 7 13.72 -0.65 -9.77
N ARG A 8 13.52 -1.91 -9.31
CA ARG A 8 14.56 -2.95 -9.29
C ARG A 8 14.44 -3.96 -10.41
N PHE A 9 13.27 -4.07 -11.05
CA PHE A 9 12.97 -5.18 -11.95
C PHE A 9 13.63 -5.01 -13.30
N ALA A 10 13.26 -4.00 -14.06
CA ALA A 10 13.81 -3.72 -15.37
C ALA A 10 13.59 -2.25 -15.77
N ASN A 11 14.57 -1.64 -16.42
CA ASN A 11 14.47 -0.31 -17.00
C ASN A 11 14.10 -0.45 -18.49
N GLY A 12 12.89 -0.07 -18.86
CA GLY A 12 12.40 -0.11 -20.24
C GLY A 12 12.45 1.26 -20.92
N ASN A 13 12.55 2.35 -20.14
CA ASN A 13 12.60 3.72 -20.66
C ASN A 13 13.59 4.59 -19.87
N PRO A 14 14.87 4.61 -20.23
CA PRO A 14 15.87 5.44 -19.53
C PRO A 14 15.59 6.95 -19.53
N ASN A 15 14.63 7.43 -20.33
CA ASN A 15 14.31 8.86 -20.38
C ASN A 15 13.50 9.34 -19.16
N ASN A 16 12.87 8.43 -18.41
CA ASN A 16 12.15 8.75 -17.19
C ASN A 16 12.95 8.47 -15.89
N ASP A 17 14.18 8.00 -15.99
CA ASP A 17 15.05 7.76 -14.85
C ASP A 17 15.19 8.99 -13.94
N ILE A 18 15.29 10.16 -14.58
CA ILE A 18 15.39 11.47 -13.92
C ILE A 18 14.32 12.41 -14.46
N VAL A 19 13.40 12.81 -13.62
CA VAL A 19 12.31 13.72 -13.98
C VAL A 19 12.57 15.10 -13.39
N PRO A 20 12.65 16.15 -14.21
CA PRO A 20 12.83 17.50 -13.72
C PRO A 20 11.78 17.92 -12.70
N GLY A 21 12.21 18.46 -11.57
CA GLY A 21 11.34 18.91 -10.49
C GLY A 21 11.01 17.87 -9.43
N MET A 22 11.40 16.61 -9.60
CA MET A 22 11.35 15.61 -8.54
C MET A 22 12.56 15.72 -7.62
N LEU A 23 12.35 15.44 -6.32
CA LEU A 23 13.34 15.66 -5.26
C LEU A 23 14.50 14.68 -5.34
N GLU A 24 14.23 13.38 -5.42
CA GLU A 24 15.27 12.36 -5.64
C GLU A 24 15.52 12.23 -7.14
N ASN A 25 16.56 12.90 -7.62
CA ASN A 25 16.88 13.05 -9.05
C ASN A 25 18.19 12.33 -9.45
N LYS A 26 18.53 11.25 -8.77
CA LYS A 26 19.73 10.43 -9.02
C LYS A 26 19.34 8.99 -9.25
N VAL A 27 19.98 8.34 -10.23
CA VAL A 27 19.97 6.88 -10.40
C VAL A 27 21.38 6.37 -10.16
N ASP A 28 21.52 5.39 -9.25
CA ASP A 28 22.80 4.76 -8.93
C ASP A 28 22.59 3.32 -8.49
N ARG A 29 22.85 2.39 -9.39
CA ARG A 29 22.66 0.95 -9.15
C ARG A 29 23.61 0.35 -8.12
N ASN A 30 24.65 1.06 -7.72
CA ASN A 30 25.56 0.65 -6.67
C ASN A 30 25.09 1.09 -5.28
N GLU A 31 24.12 2.02 -5.21
CA GLU A 31 23.56 2.53 -3.97
C GLU A 31 22.35 1.67 -3.56
N GLN A 32 22.46 0.94 -2.45
CA GLN A 32 21.41 -0.01 -2.01
C GLN A 32 20.05 0.66 -1.80
N TYR A 33 20.03 1.86 -1.26
CA TYR A 33 18.82 2.61 -0.94
C TYR A 33 18.48 3.72 -1.95
N GLY A 34 19.26 3.86 -3.01
CA GLY A 34 19.02 4.76 -4.12
C GLY A 34 18.10 4.16 -5.18
N ARG A 35 17.71 4.95 -6.15
CA ARG A 35 16.94 4.50 -7.31
C ARG A 35 17.84 3.78 -8.31
N HIS A 36 17.30 2.74 -8.95
CA HIS A 36 17.99 1.95 -9.98
C HIS A 36 17.42 2.15 -11.40
N GLY A 37 16.27 2.86 -11.52
CA GLY A 37 15.69 3.25 -12.80
C GLY A 37 14.82 2.20 -13.46
N GLY A 38 14.37 1.17 -12.74
CA GLY A 38 13.33 0.28 -13.26
C GLY A 38 11.98 0.98 -13.34
N ASP A 39 11.11 0.57 -14.29
CA ASP A 39 9.88 1.26 -14.63
C ASP A 39 8.76 0.33 -15.14
N LEU A 40 7.58 0.88 -15.41
CA LEU A 40 6.42 0.14 -15.93
C LEU A 40 6.67 -0.44 -17.32
N LYS A 41 7.45 0.27 -18.17
CA LYS A 41 7.82 -0.21 -19.50
C LYS A 41 8.71 -1.45 -19.39
N GLY A 42 9.64 -1.46 -18.44
CA GLY A 42 10.48 -2.64 -18.16
C GLY A 42 9.65 -3.83 -17.70
N ILE A 43 8.61 -3.62 -16.88
CA ILE A 43 7.68 -4.70 -16.50
C ILE A 43 6.91 -5.18 -17.74
N GLU A 44 6.35 -4.26 -18.52
CA GLU A 44 5.61 -4.56 -19.76
C GLU A 44 6.44 -5.41 -20.72
N ASP A 45 7.72 -5.08 -20.91
CA ASP A 45 8.62 -5.79 -21.81
C ASP A 45 9.00 -7.21 -21.35
N HIS A 46 8.73 -7.54 -20.07
CA HIS A 46 9.04 -8.84 -19.48
C HIS A 46 7.80 -9.65 -19.09
N LEU A 47 6.62 -9.29 -19.58
CA LEU A 47 5.39 -10.06 -19.32
C LEU A 47 5.46 -11.47 -19.88
N ASP A 48 6.13 -11.71 -21.03
CA ASP A 48 6.36 -13.03 -21.59
C ASP A 48 7.17 -13.93 -20.63
N TYR A 49 8.23 -13.36 -20.04
CA TYR A 49 9.02 -14.07 -19.04
C TYR A 49 8.18 -14.49 -17.82
N LEU A 50 7.28 -13.63 -17.36
CA LEU A 50 6.41 -13.93 -16.21
C LEU A 50 5.36 -15.00 -16.57
N GLU A 51 4.81 -14.96 -17.79
CA GLU A 51 3.91 -15.96 -18.32
C GLU A 51 4.62 -17.32 -18.44
N ASP A 52 5.80 -17.38 -19.06
CA ASP A 52 6.61 -18.60 -19.22
C ASP A 52 7.02 -19.21 -17.87
N LEU A 53 7.24 -18.37 -16.85
CA LEU A 53 7.53 -18.78 -15.47
C LEU A 53 6.31 -19.44 -14.80
N GLY A 54 5.11 -19.34 -15.39
CA GLY A 54 3.87 -19.86 -14.83
C GLY A 54 3.24 -18.97 -13.76
N VAL A 55 3.59 -17.69 -13.72
CA VAL A 55 2.97 -16.70 -12.84
C VAL A 55 1.53 -16.46 -13.26
N THR A 56 0.62 -16.38 -12.31
CA THR A 56 -0.81 -16.10 -12.57
C THR A 56 -1.25 -14.72 -12.08
N ALA A 57 -0.43 -14.09 -11.26
CA ALA A 57 -0.67 -12.72 -10.78
C ALA A 57 0.66 -12.05 -10.42
N ILE A 58 0.79 -10.79 -10.74
CA ILE A 58 1.89 -9.92 -10.30
C ILE A 58 1.40 -8.97 -9.21
N TRP A 59 2.20 -8.78 -8.18
CA TRP A 59 1.99 -7.79 -7.13
C TRP A 59 3.12 -6.76 -7.25
N LEU A 60 2.74 -5.53 -7.52
CA LEU A 60 3.69 -4.41 -7.64
C LEU A 60 3.81 -3.70 -6.29
N ASN A 61 5.04 -3.39 -5.84
CA ASN A 61 5.24 -2.37 -4.81
C ASN A 61 4.49 -1.09 -5.22
N PRO A 62 4.18 -0.19 -4.28
CA PRO A 62 3.39 0.98 -4.60
C PRO A 62 3.91 1.73 -5.82
N THR A 63 3.03 1.91 -6.80
CA THR A 63 3.35 2.61 -8.06
C THR A 63 2.94 4.07 -8.05
N GLN A 64 2.18 4.50 -7.03
CA GLN A 64 1.80 5.90 -6.86
C GLN A 64 3.02 6.77 -6.61
N GLU A 65 2.92 8.06 -6.94
CA GLU A 65 4.01 9.01 -6.82
C GLU A 65 4.57 9.04 -5.40
N ASN A 66 5.89 8.91 -5.31
CA ASN A 66 6.66 8.97 -4.09
C ASN A 66 7.77 10.01 -4.24
N ASP A 67 7.40 11.29 -4.31
CA ASP A 67 8.35 12.40 -4.45
C ASP A 67 8.95 12.79 -3.10
N MET A 68 9.70 11.86 -2.52
CA MET A 68 10.49 12.04 -1.31
C MET A 68 11.95 12.31 -1.69
N PRO A 69 12.70 13.04 -0.84
CA PRO A 69 14.09 13.41 -1.15
C PRO A 69 15.07 12.23 -1.13
N GLU A 70 14.70 11.14 -0.43
CA GLU A 70 15.52 9.94 -0.27
C GLU A 70 14.63 8.70 -0.19
N GLY A 71 15.13 7.56 -0.67
CA GLY A 71 14.48 6.26 -0.53
C GLY A 71 13.18 6.10 -1.33
N SER A 72 12.92 6.94 -2.31
CA SER A 72 11.67 6.91 -3.06
C SER A 72 11.44 5.63 -3.87
N TYR A 73 12.48 4.83 -4.07
CA TYR A 73 12.45 3.58 -4.85
C TYR A 73 11.45 2.55 -4.32
N HIS A 74 11.18 2.55 -3.01
CA HIS A 74 10.31 1.54 -2.41
C HIS A 74 8.81 1.83 -2.58
N GLY A 75 8.40 3.10 -2.79
CA GLY A 75 7.01 3.49 -3.06
C GLY A 75 6.13 3.75 -1.83
N TYR A 76 6.53 3.35 -0.61
CA TYR A 76 5.66 3.37 0.58
C TYR A 76 5.43 4.74 1.23
N ALA A 77 6.03 5.82 0.74
CA ALA A 77 5.80 7.18 1.22
C ALA A 77 5.07 8.02 0.15
N ILE A 78 3.81 7.67 -0.13
CA ILE A 78 3.01 8.22 -1.24
C ILE A 78 2.83 9.73 -1.09
N THR A 79 3.14 10.47 -2.15
CA THR A 79 2.95 11.93 -2.22
C THR A 79 1.74 12.34 -3.06
N ASP A 80 1.29 11.48 -4.00
CA ASP A 80 0.02 11.63 -4.72
C ASP A 80 -0.65 10.26 -4.90
N TYR A 81 -1.89 10.12 -4.42
CA TYR A 81 -2.66 8.86 -4.44
C TYR A 81 -3.30 8.55 -5.80
N PHE A 82 -3.38 9.53 -6.71
CA PHE A 82 -4.04 9.40 -8.00
C PHE A 82 -3.08 9.51 -9.19
N GLN A 83 -1.79 9.66 -8.90
CA GLN A 83 -0.74 9.77 -9.90
C GLN A 83 0.25 8.62 -9.76
N VAL A 84 0.59 7.99 -10.87
CA VAL A 84 1.76 7.09 -10.96
C VAL A 84 3.04 7.89 -10.79
N ASP A 85 4.04 7.33 -10.12
CA ASP A 85 5.37 7.95 -10.01
C ASP A 85 5.93 8.20 -11.41
N ARG A 86 6.20 9.46 -11.70
CA ARG A 86 6.63 9.90 -13.06
C ARG A 86 7.92 9.22 -13.53
N ARG A 87 8.70 8.67 -12.60
CA ARG A 87 9.92 7.88 -12.90
C ARG A 87 9.58 6.43 -13.24
N TYR A 88 8.34 5.99 -12.99
CA TYR A 88 7.85 4.70 -13.48
C TYR A 88 7.06 4.84 -14.78
N GLY A 89 6.51 6.03 -15.06
CA GLY A 89 5.68 6.32 -16.22
C GLY A 89 4.49 7.21 -15.90
N SER A 90 3.46 7.15 -16.69
CA SER A 90 2.18 7.85 -16.50
C SER A 90 1.08 6.91 -16.03
N ASN A 91 -0.09 7.48 -15.70
CA ASN A 91 -1.30 6.69 -15.43
C ASN A 91 -1.70 5.85 -16.66
N GLU A 92 -1.54 6.39 -17.86
CA GLU A 92 -1.81 5.69 -19.12
C GLU A 92 -0.82 4.55 -19.37
N ASP A 93 0.44 4.70 -18.95
CA ASP A 93 1.44 3.62 -19.01
C ASP A 93 1.07 2.49 -18.06
N PHE A 94 0.55 2.81 -16.86
CA PHE A 94 0.06 1.82 -15.91
C PHE A 94 -1.16 1.06 -16.46
N LEU A 95 -2.15 1.80 -16.99
CA LEU A 95 -3.32 1.19 -17.63
C LEU A 95 -2.90 0.24 -18.75
N ARG A 96 -2.02 0.70 -19.67
CA ARG A 96 -1.52 -0.11 -20.77
C ARG A 96 -0.78 -1.37 -20.30
N MET A 97 0.04 -1.26 -19.26
CA MET A 97 0.75 -2.42 -18.68
C MET A 97 -0.24 -3.42 -18.08
N VAL A 98 -1.29 -2.96 -17.38
CA VAL A 98 -2.36 -3.82 -16.85
C VAL A 98 -3.11 -4.53 -17.97
N ASP A 99 -3.51 -3.82 -19.03
CA ASP A 99 -4.19 -4.40 -20.19
C ASP A 99 -3.35 -5.51 -20.83
N LYS A 100 -2.05 -5.27 -21.05
CA LYS A 100 -1.13 -6.27 -21.61
C LYS A 100 -0.90 -7.47 -20.69
N ALA A 101 -0.89 -7.24 -19.37
CA ALA A 101 -0.83 -8.34 -18.41
C ALA A 101 -2.10 -9.22 -18.52
N HIS A 102 -3.27 -8.59 -18.65
CA HIS A 102 -4.54 -9.30 -18.84
C HIS A 102 -4.58 -10.09 -20.16
N GLU A 103 -4.05 -9.56 -21.26
CA GLU A 103 -3.93 -10.28 -22.54
C GLU A 103 -3.14 -11.59 -22.40
N LYS A 104 -2.20 -11.65 -21.44
CA LYS A 104 -1.41 -12.85 -21.08
C LYS A 104 -2.01 -13.69 -19.96
N GLY A 105 -3.22 -13.36 -19.51
CA GLY A 105 -3.88 -14.07 -18.41
C GLY A 105 -3.28 -13.76 -17.02
N LEU A 106 -2.39 -12.78 -16.91
CA LEU A 106 -1.81 -12.33 -15.65
C LEU A 106 -2.76 -11.35 -14.96
N LYS A 107 -3.00 -11.57 -13.68
CA LYS A 107 -3.71 -10.60 -12.82
C LYS A 107 -2.74 -9.58 -12.25
N VAL A 108 -3.22 -8.37 -11.97
CA VAL A 108 -2.42 -7.31 -11.36
C VAL A 108 -2.98 -6.96 -9.97
N VAL A 109 -2.11 -7.03 -8.97
CA VAL A 109 -2.38 -6.65 -7.58
C VAL A 109 -1.62 -5.36 -7.29
N MET A 110 -2.34 -4.33 -6.87
CA MET A 110 -1.77 -3.03 -6.50
C MET A 110 -1.53 -2.97 -5.00
N ASP A 111 -0.35 -2.49 -4.61
CA ASP A 111 -0.06 -2.20 -3.20
C ASP A 111 -0.66 -0.85 -2.82
N MET A 112 -1.40 -0.79 -1.72
CA MET A 112 -2.02 0.44 -1.22
C MET A 112 -1.66 0.69 0.23
N ILE A 113 -1.45 1.97 0.57
CA ILE A 113 -1.05 2.42 1.90
C ILE A 113 -2.11 3.36 2.45
N PHE A 114 -2.90 2.89 3.45
CA PHE A 114 -3.94 3.70 4.08
C PHE A 114 -3.55 4.22 5.46
N ASN A 115 -2.49 3.66 6.04
CA ASN A 115 -2.02 4.07 7.34
C ASN A 115 -1.38 5.46 7.32
N HIS A 116 -0.53 5.73 6.34
CA HIS A 116 0.29 6.94 6.28
C HIS A 116 0.48 7.42 4.85
N CYS A 117 1.06 8.60 4.68
CA CYS A 117 1.58 9.09 3.41
C CYS A 117 3.03 9.56 3.55
N GLY A 118 3.63 10.04 2.48
CA GLY A 118 4.91 10.75 2.54
C GLY A 118 4.75 12.17 3.13
N SER A 119 5.75 12.66 3.87
CA SER A 119 5.72 14.02 4.44
C SER A 119 5.74 15.13 3.38
N HIS A 120 6.07 14.80 2.13
CA HIS A 120 5.96 15.70 0.97
C HIS A 120 4.61 15.61 0.25
N ASN A 121 3.65 14.81 0.76
CA ASN A 121 2.29 14.81 0.27
C ASN A 121 1.64 16.19 0.47
N PHE A 122 0.97 16.71 -0.55
CA PHE A 122 0.34 18.03 -0.49
C PHE A 122 -0.72 18.13 0.61
N LEU A 123 -1.41 17.03 0.95
CA LEU A 123 -2.37 16.99 2.06
C LEU A 123 -1.69 17.17 3.43
N PHE A 124 -0.40 16.87 3.54
CA PHE A 124 0.34 17.13 4.78
C PHE A 124 0.77 18.57 4.91
N SER A 125 1.15 19.23 3.81
CA SER A 125 1.54 20.66 3.80
C SER A 125 0.32 21.60 3.85
N ASP A 126 -0.76 21.25 3.15
CA ASP A 126 -2.02 22.02 3.09
C ASP A 126 -3.20 21.13 3.54
N LYS A 127 -3.32 20.96 4.85
CA LYS A 127 -4.29 20.04 5.46
C LYS A 127 -5.72 20.53 5.28
N PRO A 128 -6.64 19.70 4.75
CA PRO A 128 -8.06 20.05 4.65
C PRO A 128 -8.73 20.33 6.01
N SER A 129 -8.23 19.69 7.08
CA SER A 129 -8.67 19.93 8.45
C SER A 129 -7.53 19.71 9.45
N LYS A 130 -7.68 20.26 10.68
CA LYS A 130 -6.65 20.14 11.74
C LYS A 130 -6.45 18.73 12.25
N ASP A 131 -7.42 17.85 12.03
CA ASP A 131 -7.47 16.46 12.47
C ASP A 131 -7.31 15.47 11.29
N TRP A 132 -6.72 15.93 10.18
CA TRP A 132 -6.43 15.07 9.02
C TRP A 132 -5.39 14.00 9.33
N PHE A 133 -4.41 14.35 10.17
CA PHE A 133 -3.35 13.46 10.65
C PHE A 133 -3.42 13.29 12.17
N ASN A 134 -3.02 12.12 12.64
CA ASN A 134 -2.93 11.81 14.06
C ASN A 134 -1.89 12.66 14.77
N PHE A 135 -1.98 12.78 16.11
CA PHE A 135 -1.14 13.61 16.96
C PHE A 135 -1.02 15.08 16.50
N LYS A 136 -2.10 15.63 15.89
CA LYS A 136 -2.15 17.02 15.40
C LYS A 136 -1.02 17.34 14.41
N SER A 137 -0.58 16.34 13.65
CA SER A 137 0.53 16.43 12.71
C SER A 137 1.91 16.61 13.37
N GLU A 138 2.05 16.20 14.61
CA GLU A 138 3.34 16.12 15.30
C GLU A 138 3.81 14.67 15.36
N TYR A 139 5.12 14.47 15.17
CA TYR A 139 5.68 13.11 15.19
C TYR A 139 5.61 12.47 16.58
N VAL A 140 4.89 11.39 16.67
CA VAL A 140 4.91 10.43 17.79
C VAL A 140 5.09 9.05 17.19
N GLY A 141 6.19 8.37 17.48
CA GLY A 141 6.50 7.05 16.91
C GLY A 141 5.51 5.98 17.35
N THR A 142 5.14 5.07 16.45
CA THR A 142 4.33 3.91 16.80
C THR A 142 5.09 2.95 17.73
N SER A 143 4.35 2.25 18.61
CA SER A 143 4.94 1.20 19.46
C SER A 143 5.22 -0.10 18.71
N TYR A 144 4.69 -0.26 17.48
CA TYR A 144 4.67 -1.52 16.71
C TYR A 144 3.95 -2.69 17.41
N LYS A 145 3.19 -2.42 18.47
CA LYS A 145 2.51 -3.46 19.26
C LYS A 145 1.06 -3.65 18.81
N THR A 146 0.84 -4.05 17.57
CA THR A 146 -0.50 -4.24 16.98
C THR A 146 -1.35 -5.31 17.68
N ALA A 147 -0.75 -6.19 18.49
CA ALA A 147 -1.50 -7.10 19.34
C ALA A 147 -2.41 -6.35 20.34
N SER A 148 -2.11 -5.09 20.71
CA SER A 148 -2.98 -4.25 21.54
C SER A 148 -4.34 -3.96 20.89
N VAL A 149 -4.46 -4.07 19.58
CA VAL A 149 -5.74 -3.91 18.84
C VAL A 149 -6.66 -5.10 19.09
N GLN A 150 -6.12 -6.24 19.42
CA GLN A 150 -6.82 -7.52 19.64
C GLN A 150 -7.07 -7.78 21.11
N ASP A 151 -6.27 -7.21 22.00
CA ASP A 151 -6.34 -7.42 23.45
C ASP A 151 -7.40 -6.51 24.05
N VAL A 152 -8.51 -7.11 24.51
CA VAL A 152 -9.59 -6.40 25.19
C VAL A 152 -9.20 -5.77 26.54
N HIS A 153 -8.02 -6.10 27.04
CA HIS A 153 -7.45 -5.55 28.28
C HIS A 153 -6.31 -4.56 28.02
N ALA A 154 -5.98 -4.29 26.75
CA ALA A 154 -5.02 -3.25 26.42
C ALA A 154 -5.50 -1.89 26.93
N SER A 155 -4.57 -1.07 27.41
CA SER A 155 -4.91 0.29 27.78
C SER A 155 -5.20 1.14 26.53
N ASP A 156 -6.06 2.15 26.65
CA ASP A 156 -6.33 3.12 25.58
C ASP A 156 -5.05 3.78 25.07
N TYR A 157 -4.08 3.97 25.95
CA TYR A 157 -2.78 4.54 25.59
C TYR A 157 -1.98 3.62 24.67
N GLU A 158 -1.87 2.32 25.02
CA GLU A 158 -1.14 1.35 24.18
C GLU A 158 -1.79 1.16 22.82
N TYR A 159 -3.13 1.03 22.80
CA TYR A 159 -3.90 0.99 21.57
C TYR A 159 -3.61 2.23 20.71
N LYS A 160 -3.74 3.42 21.33
CA LYS A 160 -3.54 4.69 20.61
C LYS A 160 -2.14 4.82 20.02
N ILE A 161 -1.09 4.49 20.77
CA ILE A 161 0.28 4.57 20.27
C ILE A 161 0.54 3.56 19.16
N ALA A 162 -0.07 2.38 19.22
CA ALA A 162 0.09 1.38 18.17
C ALA A 162 -0.58 1.79 16.85
N VAL A 163 -1.79 2.39 16.92
CA VAL A 163 -2.63 2.68 15.75
C VAL A 163 -2.42 4.10 15.20
N ASP A 164 -2.23 5.08 16.09
CA ASP A 164 -2.07 6.49 15.68
C ASP A 164 -0.60 6.90 15.50
N GLY A 165 0.34 6.07 15.94
CA GLY A 165 1.76 6.38 15.91
C GLY A 165 2.36 6.29 14.51
N TRP A 166 3.22 7.22 14.17
CA TRP A 166 3.88 7.28 12.88
C TRP A 166 5.05 6.28 12.80
N PHE A 167 5.28 5.69 11.64
CA PHE A 167 6.45 4.83 11.43
C PHE A 167 7.75 5.62 11.49
N THR A 168 7.79 6.77 10.83
CA THR A 168 8.93 7.71 10.84
C THR A 168 8.42 9.14 10.70
N GLN A 169 9.30 10.12 10.90
CA GLN A 169 8.97 11.52 10.63
C GLN A 169 8.60 11.79 9.16
N ALA A 170 9.12 10.97 8.25
CA ALA A 170 8.83 11.05 6.83
C ALA A 170 7.48 10.43 6.43
N MET A 171 6.79 9.74 7.36
CA MET A 171 5.55 9.02 7.11
C MET A 171 4.46 9.44 8.10
N PRO A 172 3.86 10.64 7.92
CA PRO A 172 2.75 11.12 8.75
C PRO A 172 1.55 10.21 8.67
N ASP A 173 1.02 9.85 9.84
CA ASP A 173 -0.08 8.91 10.02
C ASP A 173 -1.45 9.59 9.82
N PHE A 174 -2.29 9.01 8.97
CA PHE A 174 -3.64 9.50 8.72
C PHE A 174 -4.59 9.22 9.88
N ASN A 175 -5.44 10.17 10.19
CA ASN A 175 -6.55 9.95 11.10
C ASN A 175 -7.76 9.39 10.35
N GLN A 176 -7.82 8.07 10.17
CA GLN A 176 -8.91 7.39 9.44
C GLN A 176 -10.26 7.48 10.17
N ARG A 177 -10.31 7.89 11.46
CA ARG A 177 -11.56 8.22 12.16
C ARG A 177 -12.20 9.52 11.69
N ASN A 178 -11.43 10.41 11.03
CA ASN A 178 -11.99 11.51 10.27
C ASN A 178 -12.67 10.95 9.00
N HIS A 179 -13.99 11.19 8.88
CA HIS A 179 -14.78 10.62 7.78
C HIS A 179 -14.34 11.08 6.39
N HIS A 180 -13.74 12.26 6.28
CA HIS A 180 -13.21 12.76 5.00
C HIS A 180 -11.92 12.03 4.61
N VAL A 181 -11.03 11.77 5.58
CA VAL A 181 -9.83 10.94 5.36
C VAL A 181 -10.24 9.53 4.93
N ALA A 182 -11.15 8.91 5.67
CA ALA A 182 -11.66 7.59 5.33
C ALA A 182 -12.29 7.56 3.92
N ARG A 183 -13.12 8.56 3.59
CA ARG A 183 -13.72 8.67 2.25
C ARG A 183 -12.66 8.86 1.16
N PHE A 184 -11.66 9.71 1.38
CA PHE A 184 -10.56 9.91 0.45
C PHE A 184 -9.83 8.60 0.14
N LEU A 185 -9.44 7.83 1.17
CA LEU A 185 -8.72 6.57 1.01
C LEU A 185 -9.58 5.49 0.32
N ILE A 186 -10.87 5.35 0.70
CA ILE A 186 -11.79 4.41 0.07
C ILE A 186 -11.97 4.76 -1.41
N GLN A 187 -12.22 6.03 -1.71
CA GLN A 187 -12.43 6.47 -3.10
C GLN A 187 -11.16 6.35 -3.96
N SER A 188 -9.98 6.51 -3.39
CA SER A 188 -8.73 6.30 -4.13
C SER A 188 -8.58 4.84 -4.58
N SER A 189 -8.96 3.87 -3.74
CA SER A 189 -8.92 2.47 -4.13
C SER A 189 -9.95 2.11 -5.20
N ILE A 190 -11.18 2.61 -5.07
CA ILE A 190 -12.24 2.42 -6.08
C ILE A 190 -11.83 3.06 -7.40
N TRP A 191 -11.22 4.24 -7.35
CA TRP A 191 -10.74 4.92 -8.56
C TRP A 191 -9.70 4.08 -9.33
N TRP A 192 -8.74 3.46 -8.64
CA TRP A 192 -7.76 2.59 -9.29
C TRP A 192 -8.39 1.30 -9.84
N ILE A 193 -9.38 0.72 -9.15
CA ILE A 193 -10.13 -0.44 -9.65
C ILE A 193 -10.82 -0.09 -10.97
N GLU A 194 -11.53 1.04 -11.01
CA GLU A 194 -12.28 1.49 -12.20
C GLU A 194 -11.36 1.98 -13.32
N TYR A 195 -10.32 2.76 -12.97
CA TYR A 195 -9.45 3.37 -13.95
C TYR A 195 -8.55 2.34 -14.65
N ALA A 196 -7.93 1.46 -13.89
CA ALA A 196 -6.90 0.56 -14.43
C ALA A 196 -7.34 -0.91 -14.48
N GLY A 197 -8.51 -1.27 -13.95
CA GLY A 197 -8.99 -2.65 -13.98
C GLY A 197 -8.13 -3.61 -13.15
N ILE A 198 -7.48 -3.14 -12.08
CA ILE A 198 -6.68 -4.01 -11.21
C ILE A 198 -7.52 -5.14 -10.63
N ASN A 199 -6.91 -6.30 -10.36
CA ASN A 199 -7.64 -7.51 -9.96
C ASN A 199 -7.61 -7.77 -8.45
N GLY A 200 -6.79 -7.04 -7.71
CA GLY A 200 -6.68 -7.15 -6.27
C GLY A 200 -5.87 -6.02 -5.67
N ILE A 201 -5.96 -5.91 -4.34
CA ILE A 201 -5.18 -4.97 -3.54
C ILE A 201 -4.42 -5.76 -2.47
N ARG A 202 -3.15 -5.45 -2.31
CA ARG A 202 -2.41 -5.73 -1.09
C ARG A 202 -2.43 -4.48 -0.23
N GLN A 203 -3.00 -4.59 0.95
CA GLN A 203 -3.06 -3.47 1.89
C GLN A 203 -1.87 -3.51 2.84
N ASP A 204 -1.01 -2.55 2.68
CA ASP A 204 0.15 -2.31 3.53
C ASP A 204 -0.26 -2.04 4.98
N THR A 205 0.52 -2.58 5.92
CA THR A 205 0.40 -2.26 7.35
C THR A 205 -1.04 -2.30 7.91
N HIS A 206 -1.86 -3.23 7.45
CA HIS A 206 -3.30 -3.30 7.74
C HIS A 206 -3.67 -3.15 9.23
N PRO A 207 -2.93 -3.77 10.20
CA PRO A 207 -3.24 -3.68 11.62
C PRO A 207 -2.94 -2.32 12.28
N TYR A 208 -2.22 -1.44 11.58
CA TYR A 208 -1.83 -0.13 12.14
C TYR A 208 -2.84 0.97 11.85
N ALA A 209 -3.71 0.79 10.84
CA ALA A 209 -4.79 1.71 10.54
C ALA A 209 -6.00 1.46 11.44
N ASP A 210 -6.91 2.46 11.53
CA ASP A 210 -8.14 2.32 12.32
C ASP A 210 -8.98 1.13 11.87
N TYR A 211 -9.24 0.20 12.78
CA TYR A 211 -9.91 -1.07 12.51
C TYR A 211 -11.28 -0.88 11.85
N ASP A 212 -12.09 0.06 12.35
CA ASP A 212 -13.46 0.22 11.89
C ASP A 212 -13.49 0.88 10.50
N CYS A 213 -12.55 1.78 10.22
CA CYS A 213 -12.34 2.32 8.88
C CYS A 213 -11.94 1.22 7.90
N MET A 214 -10.97 0.39 8.26
CA MET A 214 -10.48 -0.71 7.41
C MET A 214 -11.56 -1.76 7.16
N SER A 215 -12.34 -2.09 8.17
CA SER A 215 -13.50 -2.99 8.05
C SER A 215 -14.55 -2.44 7.09
N ARG A 216 -14.87 -1.13 7.21
CA ARG A 216 -15.81 -0.46 6.31
C ARG A 216 -15.30 -0.43 4.88
N TRP A 217 -14.04 -0.09 4.66
CA TRP A 217 -13.41 -0.13 3.35
C TRP A 217 -13.49 -1.52 2.70
N CYS A 218 -13.08 -2.56 3.42
CA CYS A 218 -13.19 -3.93 2.93
C CYS A 218 -14.62 -4.29 2.56
N LYS A 219 -15.60 -3.86 3.37
CA LYS A 219 -17.02 -4.11 3.10
C LYS A 219 -17.49 -3.37 1.86
N GLU A 220 -17.22 -2.05 1.74
CA GLU A 220 -17.65 -1.24 0.60
C GLU A 220 -17.08 -1.79 -0.71
N VAL A 221 -15.79 -2.13 -0.76
CA VAL A 221 -15.16 -2.73 -1.94
C VAL A 221 -15.71 -4.12 -2.25
N ASN A 222 -15.93 -4.97 -1.23
CA ASN A 222 -16.48 -6.31 -1.45
C ASN A 222 -17.93 -6.31 -1.91
N ASP A 223 -18.73 -5.33 -1.48
CA ASP A 223 -20.13 -5.20 -1.88
C ASP A 223 -20.23 -4.74 -3.35
N GLU A 224 -19.37 -3.80 -3.77
CA GLU A 224 -19.32 -3.29 -5.14
C GLU A 224 -18.66 -4.30 -6.11
N TYR A 225 -17.59 -4.96 -5.64
CA TYR A 225 -16.80 -5.90 -6.44
C TYR A 225 -16.72 -7.29 -5.75
N PRO A 226 -17.77 -8.13 -5.82
CA PRO A 226 -17.84 -9.39 -5.05
C PRO A 226 -16.70 -10.37 -5.32
N ASN A 227 -16.14 -10.35 -6.54
CA ASN A 227 -15.04 -11.20 -6.96
C ASN A 227 -13.65 -10.60 -6.76
N PHE A 228 -13.58 -9.36 -6.29
CA PHE A 228 -12.32 -8.69 -5.99
C PHE A 228 -11.70 -9.22 -4.70
N ASN A 229 -10.37 -9.26 -4.63
CA ASN A 229 -9.67 -9.71 -3.43
C ASN A 229 -8.80 -8.61 -2.84
N ILE A 230 -8.88 -8.48 -1.52
CA ILE A 230 -7.98 -7.68 -0.71
C ILE A 230 -7.21 -8.63 0.19
N VAL A 231 -5.87 -8.56 0.12
CA VAL A 231 -4.99 -9.23 1.07
C VAL A 231 -4.37 -8.20 2.00
N GLY A 232 -4.57 -8.37 3.31
CA GLY A 232 -3.99 -7.47 4.31
C GLY A 232 -2.61 -7.95 4.76
N GLU A 233 -1.66 -7.05 4.81
CA GLU A 233 -0.41 -7.31 5.51
C GLU A 233 -0.66 -7.27 7.01
N THR A 234 -0.76 -8.45 7.59
CA THR A 234 -0.97 -8.65 9.04
C THR A 234 0.30 -9.28 9.63
N TRP A 235 1.38 -8.50 9.67
CA TRP A 235 2.69 -9.00 10.09
C TRP A 235 2.71 -9.31 11.59
N LEU A 236 2.32 -10.52 11.90
CA LEU A 236 2.23 -11.10 13.24
C LEU A 236 2.72 -12.54 13.16
N ASN A 237 3.46 -12.97 14.16
CA ASN A 237 4.15 -14.26 14.18
C ASN A 237 3.35 -15.39 14.88
N SER A 238 2.03 -15.27 14.90
CA SER A 238 1.12 -16.29 15.46
C SER A 238 -0.12 -16.44 14.59
N ASN A 239 -0.47 -17.67 14.22
CA ASN A 239 -1.68 -17.98 13.47
C ASN A 239 -2.94 -17.42 14.14
N VAL A 240 -3.00 -17.45 15.48
CA VAL A 240 -4.11 -16.89 16.25
C VAL A 240 -4.21 -15.38 16.02
N LEU A 241 -3.09 -14.66 16.14
CA LEU A 241 -3.05 -13.22 15.96
C LEU A 241 -3.36 -12.80 14.52
N VAL A 242 -2.86 -13.53 13.52
CA VAL A 242 -3.15 -13.29 12.10
C VAL A 242 -4.62 -13.56 11.79
N SER A 243 -5.17 -14.68 12.28
CA SER A 243 -6.55 -15.07 12.00
C SER A 243 -7.62 -14.13 12.62
N PHE A 244 -7.25 -13.32 13.62
CA PHE A 244 -8.12 -12.26 14.13
C PHE A 244 -8.57 -11.30 13.01
N TRP A 245 -7.67 -10.99 12.09
CA TRP A 245 -7.89 -10.02 11.01
C TRP A 245 -8.69 -10.58 9.84
N GLN A 246 -8.94 -11.89 9.80
CA GLN A 246 -9.69 -12.50 8.71
C GLN A 246 -11.20 -12.27 8.90
N LYS A 247 -11.90 -12.07 7.77
CA LYS A 247 -13.37 -11.98 7.74
C LYS A 247 -14.01 -13.16 8.48
N ASP A 248 -15.04 -12.84 9.25
CA ASP A 248 -15.83 -13.78 10.05
C ASP A 248 -15.02 -14.53 11.13
N SER A 249 -13.87 -14.00 11.53
CA SER A 249 -13.08 -14.53 12.62
C SER A 249 -13.85 -14.48 13.94
N LYS A 250 -13.96 -15.63 14.60
CA LYS A 250 -14.60 -15.72 15.93
C LYS A 250 -13.77 -15.02 17.02
N LEU A 251 -12.46 -14.84 16.79
CA LEU A 251 -11.56 -14.15 17.72
C LEU A 251 -11.83 -12.64 17.74
N ALA A 252 -12.37 -12.07 16.66
CA ALA A 252 -12.70 -10.66 16.58
C ALA A 252 -14.13 -10.34 17.02
N ALA A 253 -14.98 -11.34 17.26
CA ALA A 253 -16.39 -11.12 17.58
C ALA A 253 -16.60 -10.22 18.81
N PRO A 254 -17.57 -9.27 18.76
CA PRO A 254 -18.59 -9.10 17.72
C PRO A 254 -18.14 -8.27 16.51
N ARG A 255 -16.88 -7.81 16.44
CA ARG A 255 -16.32 -7.07 15.33
C ARG A 255 -16.06 -8.01 14.14
N ASN A 256 -16.09 -7.47 12.92
CA ASN A 256 -15.71 -8.19 11.69
C ASN A 256 -14.83 -7.31 10.82
N SER A 257 -13.65 -7.77 10.46
CA SER A 257 -12.73 -7.02 9.61
C SER A 257 -13.21 -6.91 8.16
N ASN A 258 -14.08 -7.80 7.71
CA ASN A 258 -14.48 -7.97 6.31
C ASN A 258 -13.30 -8.26 5.33
N LEU A 259 -12.11 -8.47 5.84
CA LEU A 259 -10.89 -8.77 5.08
C LEU A 259 -10.88 -10.24 4.65
N LYS A 260 -10.99 -10.50 3.34
CA LYS A 260 -11.10 -11.88 2.82
C LYS A 260 -9.83 -12.70 3.03
N THR A 261 -8.66 -12.08 2.89
CA THR A 261 -7.36 -12.76 2.93
C THR A 261 -6.35 -12.00 3.76
N VAL A 262 -5.48 -12.73 4.42
CA VAL A 262 -4.36 -12.22 5.21
C VAL A 262 -3.07 -12.86 4.74
N MET A 263 -1.93 -12.19 4.91
CA MET A 263 -0.62 -12.77 4.62
C MET A 263 -0.21 -13.71 5.75
N ASP A 264 0.28 -14.91 5.40
CA ASP A 264 0.67 -15.96 6.35
C ASP A 264 2.14 -15.81 6.78
N PHE A 265 2.43 -14.79 7.59
CA PHE A 265 3.75 -14.58 8.15
C PHE A 265 4.24 -15.72 9.06
N PRO A 266 3.37 -16.38 9.87
CA PRO A 266 3.77 -17.55 10.64
C PRO A 266 4.32 -18.72 9.81
N LEU A 267 3.92 -18.84 8.54
CA LEU A 267 4.49 -19.83 7.62
C LEU A 267 5.85 -19.38 7.08
N MET A 268 6.03 -18.07 6.88
CA MET A 268 7.26 -17.51 6.32
C MET A 268 8.43 -17.54 7.33
N ASP A 269 8.18 -17.18 8.59
CA ASP A 269 9.22 -17.02 9.61
C ASP A 269 10.06 -18.31 9.88
N PRO A 270 9.50 -19.54 9.80
CA PRO A 270 10.27 -20.77 9.99
C PRO A 270 11.05 -21.24 8.75
N MET A 271 10.82 -20.65 7.57
CA MET A 271 11.54 -21.01 6.34
C MET A 271 12.84 -20.27 6.17
#